data_c6851a12cf3793eceaec6527bcaf1697
#
_entry.id   c6851a12cf3793eceaec6527bcaf1697
#
_cell.length_a   1.000
_cell.length_b   1.000
_cell.length_c   1.000
_cell.angle_alpha   90.00
_cell.angle_beta   90.00
_cell.angle_gamma   90.00
#
_symmetry.space_group_name_H-M   'P 1'
#
loop_
_entity.id
_entity.type
_entity.pdbx_description
1 polymer ?
#
loop_
_entity_poly.entity_id
_entity_poly.type
_entity_poly.pdbx_seq_one_letter_code
_entity_poly.pdbx_strand_id
1 'polypeptide(L)'
;KGVKPENIITQFNVIQDSLEIWVNDPKPQPDTFYVSVRYMKTDTLGMLNSAVDEFKLINPNRKTFGKSSKKDIKHEDTTAVVKIEAAPETVEQYGFVMEFKYPIVESAFDSLKFISINPKQEESAAGYTVTQDTVNLRKYIVRPKDKMQVGYEYKLKLPHRKFRDINGFYNDSTEVKVS
;
A
#
# COMPACT_ATOMS: atom_id res chain seq x y z
N LYS A 1 15.58 -13.83 20.05
CA LYS A 1 16.14 -13.17 18.86
C LYS A 1 14.98 -12.41 18.22
N GLY A 2 15.04 -11.08 18.23
CA GLY A 2 14.00 -10.21 17.66
C GLY A 2 14.05 -10.17 16.12
N VAL A 3 13.01 -9.60 15.52
CA VAL A 3 12.99 -9.25 14.08
C VAL A 3 14.02 -8.15 13.87
N LYS A 4 14.78 -8.24 12.77
CA LYS A 4 15.76 -7.20 12.43
C LYS A 4 15.04 -5.94 11.96
N PRO A 5 15.57 -4.73 12.30
CA PRO A 5 14.94 -3.46 11.91
C PRO A 5 14.71 -3.32 10.40
N GLU A 6 15.63 -3.85 9.57
CA GLU A 6 15.52 -3.84 8.10
C GLU A 6 14.32 -4.63 7.56
N ASN A 7 13.76 -5.53 8.36
CA ASN A 7 12.58 -6.34 8.01
C ASN A 7 11.27 -5.74 8.57
N ILE A 8 11.31 -4.54 9.13
CA ILE A 8 10.15 -3.88 9.70
C ILE A 8 9.78 -2.67 8.84
N ILE A 9 8.54 -2.62 8.40
CA ILE A 9 7.96 -1.45 7.74
C ILE A 9 6.95 -0.84 8.70
N THR A 10 7.04 0.46 8.92
CA THR A 10 6.14 1.18 9.82
C THR A 10 5.49 2.36 9.11
N GLN A 11 4.24 2.62 9.44
CA GLN A 11 3.50 3.77 8.94
C GLN A 11 2.64 4.37 10.06
N PHE A 12 2.80 5.66 10.31
CA PHE A 12 1.87 6.41 11.13
C PHE A 12 0.68 6.89 10.28
N ASN A 13 -0.46 7.03 10.92
CA ASN A 13 -1.57 7.76 10.31
C ASN A 13 -1.27 9.29 10.28
N VAL A 14 -2.16 10.08 9.62
CA VAL A 14 -1.97 11.53 9.42
C VAL A 14 -1.82 12.30 10.74
N ILE A 15 -2.57 11.92 11.77
CA ILE A 15 -2.55 12.59 13.09
C ILE A 15 -1.52 12.00 14.06
N GLN A 16 -0.76 10.99 13.61
CA GLN A 16 0.34 10.34 14.33
C GLN A 16 -0.07 9.73 15.69
N ASP A 17 -1.33 9.29 15.82
CA ASP A 17 -1.84 8.61 17.03
C ASP A 17 -1.93 7.09 16.85
N SER A 18 -1.77 6.59 15.64
CA SER A 18 -1.85 5.17 15.31
C SER A 18 -0.66 4.75 14.44
N LEU A 19 -0.11 3.58 14.75
CA LEU A 19 1.05 3.01 14.07
C LEU A 19 0.69 1.63 13.52
N GLU A 20 0.83 1.47 12.20
CA GLU A 20 0.81 0.16 11.54
C GLU A 20 2.25 -0.37 11.43
N ILE A 21 2.43 -1.65 11.74
CA ILE A 21 3.72 -2.33 11.67
C ILE A 21 3.58 -3.57 10.82
N TRP A 22 4.41 -3.70 9.80
CA TRP A 22 4.51 -4.90 8.98
C TRP A 22 5.89 -5.53 9.12
N VAL A 23 5.93 -6.86 9.14
CA VAL A 23 7.17 -7.64 9.25
C VAL A 23 7.42 -8.37 7.94
N ASN A 24 8.49 -8.00 7.22
CA ASN A 24 8.95 -8.63 5.99
C ASN A 24 10.15 -9.55 6.32
N ASP A 25 9.92 -10.61 7.11
CA ASP A 25 10.95 -11.61 7.42
C ASP A 25 10.55 -12.94 6.79
N PRO A 26 11.40 -13.56 5.94
CA PRO A 26 11.12 -14.86 5.32
C PRO A 26 11.03 -16.02 6.32
N LYS A 27 11.45 -15.80 7.56
CA LYS A 27 11.34 -16.81 8.61
C LYS A 27 9.93 -16.91 9.16
N PRO A 28 9.50 -18.10 9.58
CA PRO A 28 8.22 -18.25 10.28
C PRO A 28 8.14 -17.31 11.47
N GLN A 29 7.07 -16.53 11.50
CA GLN A 29 6.86 -15.56 12.57
C GLN A 29 6.33 -16.25 13.83
N PRO A 30 6.75 -15.82 15.04
CA PRO A 30 6.24 -16.35 16.28
C PRO A 30 4.77 -15.96 16.48
N ASP A 31 4.02 -16.80 17.20
CA ASP A 31 2.63 -16.52 17.56
C ASP A 31 2.46 -15.28 18.47
N THR A 32 3.55 -14.81 19.04
CA THR A 32 3.55 -13.69 19.99
C THR A 32 4.75 -12.79 19.71
N PHE A 33 4.47 -11.49 19.57
CA PHE A 33 5.49 -10.44 19.50
C PHE A 33 5.43 -9.57 20.74
N TYR A 34 6.59 -9.12 21.18
CA TYR A 34 6.72 -8.07 22.18
C TYR A 34 7.26 -6.81 21.48
N VAL A 35 6.52 -5.72 21.57
CA VAL A 35 6.86 -4.44 20.95
C VAL A 35 7.03 -3.41 22.07
N SER A 36 8.19 -2.77 22.12
CA SER A 36 8.46 -1.66 23.02
C SER A 36 8.47 -0.36 22.21
N VAL A 37 7.61 0.57 22.58
CA VAL A 37 7.46 1.87 21.89
C VAL A 37 7.91 2.98 22.84
N ARG A 38 8.90 3.75 22.39
CA ARG A 38 9.34 4.95 23.11
C ARG A 38 8.74 6.19 22.44
N TYR A 39 8.10 7.02 23.22
CA TYR A 39 7.45 8.25 22.74
C TYR A 39 7.52 9.38 23.78
N MET A 40 7.18 10.58 23.36
CA MET A 40 7.09 11.74 24.25
C MET A 40 5.63 11.89 24.72
N LYS A 41 5.45 11.92 26.03
CA LYS A 41 4.15 12.11 26.69
C LYS A 41 4.15 13.41 27.50
N THR A 42 3.06 14.15 27.37
CA THR A 42 2.87 15.36 28.19
C THR A 42 2.41 14.96 29.60
N ASP A 43 3.07 15.48 30.62
CA ASP A 43 2.68 15.29 32.02
C ASP A 43 1.57 16.25 32.43
N THR A 44 1.18 16.19 33.71
CA THR A 44 0.12 17.05 34.31
C THR A 44 0.49 18.52 34.35
N LEU A 45 1.79 18.85 34.20
CA LEU A 45 2.32 20.24 34.20
C LEU A 45 2.54 20.75 32.76
N GLY A 46 2.16 19.98 31.74
CA GLY A 46 2.35 20.33 30.35
C GLY A 46 3.78 20.11 29.81
N MET A 47 4.64 19.43 30.55
CA MET A 47 6.03 19.13 30.14
C MET A 47 6.10 17.82 29.39
N LEU A 48 6.89 17.77 28.30
CA LEU A 48 7.13 16.57 27.52
C LEU A 48 8.19 15.69 28.20
N ASN A 49 7.79 14.49 28.58
CA ASN A 49 8.66 13.47 29.17
C ASN A 49 8.70 12.22 28.30
N SER A 50 9.88 11.56 28.28
CA SER A 50 10.01 10.27 27.57
C SER A 50 9.25 9.17 28.31
N ALA A 51 8.36 8.48 27.61
CA ALA A 51 7.65 7.31 28.09
C ALA A 51 8.00 6.09 27.25
N VAL A 52 7.88 4.90 27.83
CA VAL A 52 8.08 3.61 27.15
C VAL A 52 6.92 2.72 27.54
N ASP A 53 6.18 2.26 26.52
CA ASP A 53 5.12 1.27 26.71
C ASP A 53 5.52 -0.04 26.01
N GLU A 54 5.17 -1.16 26.64
CA GLU A 54 5.41 -2.49 26.13
C GLU A 54 4.08 -3.18 25.80
N PHE A 55 4.00 -3.71 24.58
CA PHE A 55 2.82 -4.38 24.07
C PHE A 55 3.13 -5.84 23.77
N LYS A 56 2.22 -6.71 24.18
CA LYS A 56 2.21 -8.11 23.79
C LYS A 56 1.18 -8.31 22.69
N LEU A 57 1.64 -8.54 21.46
CA LEU A 57 0.81 -8.80 20.30
C LEU A 57 0.72 -10.31 20.09
N ILE A 58 -0.51 -10.84 19.99
CA ILE A 58 -0.77 -12.26 19.79
C ILE A 58 -1.44 -12.45 18.44
N ASN A 59 -0.95 -13.42 17.65
CA ASN A 59 -1.56 -13.77 16.39
C ASN A 59 -3.00 -14.26 16.61
N PRO A 60 -4.03 -13.56 16.10
CA PRO A 60 -5.42 -13.94 16.31
C PRO A 60 -5.78 -15.29 15.66
N ASN A 61 -5.01 -15.75 14.68
CA ASN A 61 -5.20 -17.01 13.98
C ASN A 61 -4.44 -18.18 14.63
N ARG A 62 -3.88 -17.99 15.84
CA ARG A 62 -3.24 -19.05 16.60
C ARG A 62 -4.22 -20.20 16.77
N LYS A 63 -3.82 -21.40 16.31
CA LYS A 63 -4.57 -22.64 16.53
C LYS A 63 -4.57 -22.95 18.04
N THR A 64 -5.60 -22.54 18.75
CA THR A 64 -5.85 -23.00 20.10
C THR A 64 -6.40 -24.41 20.01
N PHE A 65 -5.68 -25.39 20.59
CA PHE A 65 -6.17 -26.74 20.75
C PHE A 65 -7.46 -26.69 21.59
N GLY A 66 -8.60 -27.00 20.97
CA GLY A 66 -9.87 -27.23 21.64
C GLY A 66 -10.84 -26.03 21.70
N LYS A 67 -11.41 -25.66 20.57
CA LYS A 67 -12.79 -25.22 20.31
C LYS A 67 -12.91 -24.79 18.87
N SER A 68 -13.51 -25.60 18.01
CA SER A 68 -13.94 -25.20 16.69
C SER A 68 -15.14 -24.26 16.82
N SER A 69 -14.91 -22.98 16.97
CA SER A 69 -15.91 -22.00 16.58
C SER A 69 -15.87 -21.91 15.06
N LYS A 70 -16.98 -22.15 14.39
CA LYS A 70 -17.21 -21.78 12.99
C LYS A 70 -17.02 -20.27 12.92
N LYS A 71 -15.78 -19.81 12.75
CA LYS A 71 -15.49 -18.46 12.29
C LYS A 71 -15.58 -18.47 10.79
N ASP A 72 -16.31 -17.50 10.25
CA ASP A 72 -16.36 -17.19 8.84
C ASP A 72 -14.97 -17.32 8.25
N ILE A 73 -14.85 -18.17 7.22
CA ILE A 73 -13.63 -18.30 6.43
C ILE A 73 -13.49 -16.96 5.75
N LYS A 74 -12.68 -16.06 6.32
CA LYS A 74 -12.21 -14.90 5.58
C LYS A 74 -11.46 -15.48 4.39
N HIS A 75 -11.96 -15.21 3.18
CA HIS A 75 -11.20 -15.48 1.97
C HIS A 75 -9.86 -14.76 2.13
N GLU A 76 -8.79 -15.53 2.29
CA GLU A 76 -7.44 -15.00 2.26
C GLU A 76 -7.19 -14.50 0.84
N ASP A 77 -6.71 -13.26 0.71
CA ASP A 77 -6.33 -12.75 -0.60
C ASP A 77 -5.26 -13.67 -1.18
N THR A 78 -5.44 -14.05 -2.42
CA THR A 78 -4.47 -14.86 -3.18
C THR A 78 -3.63 -14.01 -4.12
N THR A 79 -3.91 -12.71 -4.19
CA THR A 79 -3.23 -11.73 -5.03
C THR A 79 -2.97 -10.44 -4.24
N ALA A 80 -1.96 -9.68 -4.66
CA ALA A 80 -1.74 -8.32 -4.17
C ALA A 80 -2.85 -7.40 -4.68
N VAL A 81 -3.81 -7.11 -3.82
CA VAL A 81 -4.97 -6.29 -4.16
C VAL A 81 -4.53 -4.84 -4.35
N VAL A 82 -4.88 -4.28 -5.50
CA VAL A 82 -4.65 -2.88 -5.86
C VAL A 82 -5.94 -2.23 -6.34
N LYS A 83 -6.21 -1.03 -5.88
CA LYS A 83 -7.27 -0.15 -6.35
C LYS A 83 -6.64 0.99 -7.14
N ILE A 84 -7.13 1.25 -8.34
CA ILE A 84 -6.70 2.40 -9.13
C ILE A 84 -7.89 3.33 -9.29
N GLU A 85 -7.72 4.56 -8.88
CA GLU A 85 -8.73 5.60 -8.97
C GLU A 85 -8.21 6.78 -9.80
N ALA A 86 -9.08 7.35 -10.61
CA ALA A 86 -8.82 8.59 -11.33
C ALA A 86 -10.15 9.33 -11.52
N ALA A 87 -10.17 10.60 -11.19
CA ALA A 87 -11.32 11.47 -11.43
C ALA A 87 -11.07 12.24 -12.74
N PRO A 88 -11.92 12.10 -13.76
CA PRO A 88 -11.71 12.71 -15.08
C PRO A 88 -11.39 14.21 -15.02
N GLU A 89 -12.11 14.96 -14.17
CA GLU A 89 -11.97 16.42 -14.07
C GLU A 89 -10.65 16.88 -13.44
N THR A 90 -9.98 15.98 -12.70
CA THR A 90 -8.81 16.35 -11.89
C THR A 90 -7.59 15.48 -12.10
N VAL A 91 -7.68 14.48 -13.00
CA VAL A 91 -6.60 13.52 -13.25
C VAL A 91 -5.31 14.17 -13.74
N GLU A 92 -5.41 15.27 -14.49
CA GLU A 92 -4.23 16.03 -14.95
C GLU A 92 -3.45 16.61 -13.76
N GLN A 93 -4.15 17.08 -12.74
CA GLN A 93 -3.55 17.68 -11.54
C GLN A 93 -3.14 16.63 -10.50
N TYR A 94 -4.01 15.69 -10.19
CA TYR A 94 -3.81 14.73 -9.10
C TYR A 94 -3.31 13.36 -9.56
N GLY A 95 -3.40 13.05 -10.86
CA GLY A 95 -2.96 11.80 -11.45
C GLY A 95 -3.91 10.64 -11.20
N PHE A 96 -3.45 9.45 -11.59
CA PHE A 96 -4.07 8.18 -11.24
C PHE A 96 -3.51 7.72 -9.88
N VAL A 97 -4.38 7.44 -8.95
CA VAL A 97 -4.03 6.99 -7.61
C VAL A 97 -4.10 5.48 -7.57
N MET A 98 -2.95 4.83 -7.36
CA MET A 98 -2.83 3.39 -7.13
C MET A 98 -2.66 3.14 -5.65
N GLU A 99 -3.60 2.46 -5.01
CA GLU A 99 -3.52 2.10 -3.60
C GLU A 99 -3.53 0.59 -3.42
N PHE A 100 -2.45 0.07 -2.84
CA PHE A 100 -2.33 -1.35 -2.50
C PHE A 100 -2.88 -1.62 -1.10
N LYS A 101 -3.47 -2.79 -0.91
CA LYS A 101 -3.98 -3.21 0.40
C LYS A 101 -2.85 -3.35 1.43
N TYR A 102 -1.67 -3.81 0.99
CA TYR A 102 -0.47 -3.99 1.80
C TYR A 102 0.75 -3.30 1.17
N PRO A 103 1.79 -2.98 1.95
CA PRO A 103 3.02 -2.42 1.41
C PRO A 103 3.63 -3.29 0.32
N ILE A 104 4.15 -2.65 -0.72
CA ILE A 104 4.83 -3.31 -1.84
C ILE A 104 6.31 -3.43 -1.52
N VAL A 105 6.88 -4.64 -1.67
CA VAL A 105 8.30 -4.95 -1.43
C VAL A 105 9.08 -5.15 -2.72
N GLU A 106 8.40 -5.44 -3.84
CA GLU A 106 8.98 -5.45 -5.18
C GLU A 106 8.07 -4.71 -6.14
N SER A 107 8.63 -3.84 -6.95
CA SER A 107 7.87 -3.00 -7.87
C SER A 107 8.59 -2.81 -9.20
N ALA A 108 7.85 -2.90 -10.30
CA ALA A 108 8.32 -2.60 -11.65
C ALA A 108 7.46 -1.47 -12.25
N PHE A 109 7.63 -0.24 -11.73
CA PHE A 109 6.87 0.92 -12.17
C PHE A 109 7.09 1.28 -13.64
N ASP A 110 8.24 0.95 -14.20
CA ASP A 110 8.59 1.08 -15.61
C ASP A 110 7.77 0.17 -16.53
N SER A 111 7.15 -0.86 -15.98
CA SER A 111 6.27 -1.78 -16.71
C SER A 111 4.83 -1.28 -16.87
N LEU A 112 4.44 -0.22 -16.16
CA LEU A 112 3.13 0.39 -16.32
C LEU A 112 2.95 0.86 -17.78
N LYS A 113 1.75 0.67 -18.31
CA LYS A 113 1.40 1.17 -19.64
C LYS A 113 0.44 2.34 -19.48
N PHE A 114 0.92 3.53 -19.82
CA PHE A 114 0.09 4.71 -19.90
C PHE A 114 -0.14 5.03 -21.37
N ILE A 115 -1.40 5.03 -21.80
CA ILE A 115 -1.81 5.07 -23.20
C ILE A 115 -2.79 6.22 -23.37
N SER A 116 -2.57 7.05 -24.39
CA SER A 116 -3.52 8.02 -24.89
C SER A 116 -4.26 7.45 -26.10
N ILE A 117 -5.56 7.67 -26.19
CA ILE A 117 -6.43 7.22 -27.27
C ILE A 117 -7.07 8.47 -27.88
N ASN A 118 -6.80 8.72 -29.13
CA ASN A 118 -7.35 9.89 -29.84
C ASN A 118 -8.82 9.67 -30.24
N PRO A 119 -9.53 10.71 -30.73
CA PRO A 119 -10.92 10.57 -31.19
C PRO A 119 -11.14 9.59 -32.36
N LYS A 120 -10.05 9.23 -33.07
CA LYS A 120 -10.08 8.20 -34.14
C LYS A 120 -9.83 6.79 -33.61
N GLN A 121 -9.75 6.61 -32.28
CA GLN A 121 -9.47 5.33 -31.60
C GLN A 121 -8.05 4.78 -31.87
N GLU A 122 -7.11 5.66 -32.19
CA GLU A 122 -5.69 5.29 -32.34
C GLU A 122 -5.00 5.39 -30.98
N GLU A 123 -4.34 4.32 -30.57
CA GLU A 123 -3.59 4.24 -29.32
C GLU A 123 -2.14 4.71 -29.48
N SER A 124 -1.66 5.52 -28.56
CA SER A 124 -0.26 5.97 -28.49
C SER A 124 0.25 5.87 -27.06
N ALA A 125 1.51 5.46 -26.89
CA ALA A 125 2.14 5.47 -25.60
C ALA A 125 2.35 6.92 -25.12
N ALA A 126 1.94 7.20 -23.88
CA ALA A 126 2.13 8.50 -23.25
C ALA A 126 3.16 8.41 -22.10
N GLY A 127 3.89 9.48 -21.88
CA GLY A 127 4.85 9.56 -20.79
C GLY A 127 4.16 9.76 -19.44
N TYR A 128 4.75 9.20 -18.37
CA TYR A 128 4.25 9.35 -17.00
C TYR A 128 5.39 9.45 -15.99
N THR A 129 5.07 9.91 -14.81
CA THR A 129 5.91 9.88 -13.61
C THR A 129 5.18 9.16 -12.49
N VAL A 130 5.91 8.52 -11.59
CA VAL A 130 5.34 7.87 -10.41
C VAL A 130 5.95 8.48 -9.17
N THR A 131 5.11 8.83 -8.21
CA THR A 131 5.53 9.30 -6.88
C THR A 131 4.80 8.51 -5.81
N GLN A 132 5.51 8.11 -4.77
CA GLN A 132 4.89 7.51 -3.59
C GLN A 132 4.34 8.63 -2.70
N ASP A 133 3.18 8.39 -2.09
CA ASP A 133 2.63 9.29 -1.09
C ASP A 133 3.53 9.32 0.15
N THR A 134 3.70 10.48 0.75
CA THR A 134 4.60 10.67 1.91
C THR A 134 4.01 10.17 3.22
N VAL A 135 2.70 10.03 3.29
CA VAL A 135 1.98 9.61 4.50
C VAL A 135 1.52 8.16 4.38
N ASN A 136 1.00 7.76 3.21
CA ASN A 136 0.54 6.41 2.97
C ASN A 136 1.51 5.66 2.05
N LEU A 137 2.37 4.82 2.62
CA LEU A 137 3.38 4.03 1.89
C LEU A 137 2.79 3.04 0.87
N ARG A 138 1.49 2.75 0.95
CA ARG A 138 0.77 1.87 0.03
C ARG A 138 0.21 2.61 -1.18
N LYS A 139 0.33 3.94 -1.20
CA LYS A 139 -0.28 4.81 -2.20
C LYS A 139 0.76 5.39 -3.14
N TYR A 140 0.53 5.22 -4.42
CA TYR A 140 1.37 5.72 -5.50
C TYR A 140 0.53 6.57 -6.45
N ILE A 141 1.09 7.65 -6.92
CA ILE A 141 0.43 8.60 -7.81
C ILE A 141 1.15 8.59 -9.15
N VAL A 142 0.43 8.19 -10.20
CA VAL A 142 0.92 8.17 -11.58
C VAL A 142 0.40 9.41 -12.28
N ARG A 143 1.30 10.33 -12.67
CA ARG A 143 0.93 11.57 -13.36
C ARG A 143 1.40 11.56 -14.81
N PRO A 144 0.57 12.05 -15.74
CA PRO A 144 1.03 12.35 -17.10
C PRO A 144 2.24 13.27 -17.07
N LYS A 145 3.21 13.07 -17.97
CA LYS A 145 4.31 14.00 -18.17
C LYS A 145 3.88 15.20 -19.01
N ASP A 146 3.04 14.94 -19.98
CA ASP A 146 2.54 15.95 -20.90
C ASP A 146 1.10 16.33 -20.55
N LYS A 147 0.69 17.52 -20.96
CA LYS A 147 -0.67 18.01 -20.79
C LYS A 147 -1.66 17.10 -21.51
N MET A 148 -2.73 16.75 -20.82
CA MET A 148 -3.80 15.92 -21.40
C MET A 148 -4.57 16.71 -22.46
N GLN A 149 -4.92 16.05 -23.57
CA GLN A 149 -5.60 16.66 -24.69
C GLN A 149 -7.11 16.49 -24.56
N VAL A 150 -7.87 17.53 -24.81
CA VAL A 150 -9.33 17.50 -24.80
C VAL A 150 -9.85 16.54 -25.89
N GLY A 151 -10.81 15.69 -25.54
CA GLY A 151 -11.39 14.71 -26.46
C GLY A 151 -10.58 13.44 -26.63
N TYR A 152 -9.46 13.29 -25.89
CA TYR A 152 -8.71 12.04 -25.79
C TYR A 152 -9.15 11.23 -24.57
N GLU A 153 -9.06 9.91 -24.67
CA GLU A 153 -9.13 9.02 -23.53
C GLU A 153 -7.72 8.66 -23.07
N TYR A 154 -7.55 8.47 -21.77
CA TYR A 154 -6.28 8.01 -21.18
C TYR A 154 -6.49 6.74 -20.37
N LYS A 155 -5.62 5.78 -20.60
CA LYS A 155 -5.68 4.46 -19.97
C LYS A 155 -4.39 4.20 -19.20
N LEU A 156 -4.51 3.91 -17.91
CA LEU A 156 -3.43 3.34 -17.11
C LEU A 156 -3.66 1.84 -16.95
N LYS A 157 -2.69 1.04 -17.39
CA LYS A 157 -2.71 -0.41 -17.25
C LYS A 157 -1.56 -0.88 -16.36
N LEU A 158 -1.91 -1.63 -15.34
CA LEU A 158 -1.01 -2.35 -14.46
C LEU A 158 -0.91 -3.80 -14.96
N PRO A 159 0.25 -4.24 -15.51
CA PRO A 159 0.39 -5.60 -15.99
C PRO A 159 0.46 -6.62 -14.85
N HIS A 160 0.11 -7.87 -15.15
CA HIS A 160 0.16 -8.99 -14.21
C HIS A 160 1.57 -9.23 -13.67
N ARG A 161 1.69 -9.57 -12.37
CA ARG A 161 2.92 -9.97 -11.66
C ARG A 161 4.08 -8.96 -11.73
N LYS A 162 3.78 -7.68 -11.66
CA LYS A 162 4.79 -6.60 -11.67
C LYS A 162 5.04 -5.98 -10.30
N PHE A 163 4.15 -6.27 -9.34
CA PHE A 163 4.23 -5.77 -7.98
C PHE A 163 4.01 -6.93 -7.01
N ARG A 164 4.87 -7.05 -6.01
CA ARG A 164 4.74 -8.06 -4.95
C ARG A 164 4.55 -7.37 -3.61
N ASP A 165 3.51 -7.74 -2.90
CA ASP A 165 3.25 -7.22 -1.56
C ASP A 165 4.10 -7.93 -0.48
N ILE A 166 4.02 -7.41 0.75
CA ILE A 166 4.76 -7.92 1.90
C ILE A 166 4.35 -9.35 2.29
N ASN A 167 3.17 -9.82 1.86
CA ASN A 167 2.71 -11.20 2.09
C ASN A 167 3.20 -12.16 1.01
N GLY A 168 3.95 -11.67 0.00
CA GLY A 168 4.49 -12.46 -1.08
C GLY A 168 3.57 -12.65 -2.27
N PHE A 169 2.41 -12.02 -2.30
CA PHE A 169 1.45 -12.11 -3.40
C PHE A 169 1.77 -11.10 -4.51
N TYR A 170 1.55 -11.53 -5.75
CA TYR A 170 1.68 -10.68 -6.93
C TYR A 170 0.33 -10.13 -7.36
N ASN A 171 0.34 -8.94 -7.96
CA ASN A 171 -0.84 -8.30 -8.50
C ASN A 171 -1.40 -9.01 -9.74
N ASP A 172 -2.70 -8.93 -9.93
CA ASP A 172 -3.37 -9.21 -11.19
C ASP A 172 -3.29 -8.01 -12.15
N SER A 173 -3.59 -8.26 -13.44
CA SER A 173 -3.70 -7.17 -14.42
C SER A 173 -4.93 -6.34 -14.11
N THR A 174 -4.73 -5.02 -14.04
CA THR A 174 -5.79 -4.04 -13.76
C THR A 174 -5.65 -2.86 -14.71
N GLU A 175 -6.75 -2.28 -15.16
CA GLU A 175 -6.73 -1.07 -15.97
C GLU A 175 -7.84 -0.10 -15.57
N VAL A 176 -7.55 1.19 -15.72
CA VAL A 176 -8.53 2.28 -15.53
C VAL A 176 -8.41 3.25 -16.70
N LYS A 177 -9.55 3.74 -17.17
CA LYS A 177 -9.68 4.73 -18.21
C LYS A 177 -10.32 6.00 -17.67
N VAL A 178 -9.90 7.13 -18.24
CA VAL A 178 -10.51 8.45 -18.05
C VAL A 178 -10.66 9.14 -19.41
N SER A 179 -11.71 9.91 -19.59
CA SER A 179 -12.02 10.68 -20.80
C SER A 179 -12.40 12.11 -20.44
#